data_971d40449d99465ebd7c339ebb0f3249
#
_entry.id   971d40449d99465ebd7c339ebb0f3249
#
_cell.length_a   1.000
_cell.length_b   1.000
_cell.length_c   1.000
_cell.angle_alpha   90.00
_cell.angle_beta   90.00
_cell.angle_gamma   90.00
#
_symmetry.space_group_name_H-M   'P 1'
#
loop_
_entity.id
_entity.type
_entity.pdbx_description
1 polymer ?
#
loop_
_entity_poly.entity_id
_entity_poly.type
_entity_poly.pdbx_seq_one_letter_code
_entity_poly.pdbx_strand_id
1 'polypeptide(L)'
;MNNHLLSDITVDTWVQGGPITADELAGSVVLVEVFQVNCPGCFLYTLPKAIQLHEKYQEKGLVIIGLATAFEDYDKNTLENLRLMVQTGDVIGETFKALSQYGMLKDGKLEWRLPFAVGMDRVVSETEPVTDEKVLRYAREFLPTYDALSDEQQQAVLSQVKNYLAQKTMKAETFERFALQGTPSSILFDRKGQLRDVSFGQVEHQQSLVEQCLAQAG
;
A
#
# COMPACT_ATOMS: atom_id res chain seq x y z
N MET A 1 -1.25 -20.05 -1.11
CA MET A 1 -1.46 -18.69 -0.57
C MET A 1 -0.44 -18.50 0.53
N ASN A 2 0.39 -17.48 0.44
CA ASN A 2 1.35 -17.16 1.50
C ASN A 2 0.55 -16.79 2.75
N ASN A 3 0.90 -17.42 3.88
CA ASN A 3 0.19 -17.23 5.15
C ASN A 3 0.72 -15.96 5.84
N HIS A 4 0.50 -14.79 5.22
CA HIS A 4 0.92 -13.51 5.77
C HIS A 4 0.10 -13.15 7.00
N LEU A 5 0.78 -12.59 7.99
CA LEU A 5 0.22 -12.10 9.24
C LEU A 5 0.33 -10.58 9.32
N LEU A 6 -0.44 -9.99 10.20
CA LEU A 6 -0.36 -8.55 10.49
C LEU A 6 1.06 -8.11 10.91
N SER A 7 1.80 -8.97 11.60
CA SER A 7 3.21 -8.73 11.98
C SER A 7 4.17 -8.62 10.79
N ASP A 8 3.74 -8.99 9.59
CA ASP A 8 4.54 -8.86 8.37
C ASP A 8 4.52 -7.44 7.79
N ILE A 9 3.64 -6.57 8.28
CA ILE A 9 3.63 -5.14 7.93
C ILE A 9 4.83 -4.45 8.57
N THR A 10 5.63 -3.78 7.77
CA THR A 10 6.83 -3.06 8.24
C THR A 10 6.61 -1.56 8.13
N VAL A 11 6.66 -0.87 9.26
CA VAL A 11 6.63 0.60 9.31
C VAL A 11 7.97 1.09 9.85
N ASP A 12 8.73 1.82 9.03
CA ASP A 12 10.03 2.37 9.43
C ASP A 12 9.87 3.59 10.34
N THR A 13 9.01 4.50 9.94
CA THR A 13 8.79 5.75 10.67
C THR A 13 7.32 6.10 10.69
N TRP A 14 6.76 6.26 11.89
CA TRP A 14 5.43 6.82 12.09
C TRP A 14 5.45 8.34 12.01
N VAL A 15 4.51 8.92 11.27
CA VAL A 15 4.36 10.38 11.15
C VAL A 15 3.13 10.90 11.89
N GLN A 16 2.19 10.01 12.20
CA GLN A 16 0.96 10.30 12.95
C GLN A 16 0.45 9.04 13.65
N GLY A 17 -0.06 9.14 14.87
CA GLY A 17 -0.87 8.11 15.54
C GLY A 17 -0.16 6.81 15.90
N GLY A 18 1.16 6.79 15.91
CA GLY A 18 1.96 5.61 16.23
C GLY A 18 3.12 5.94 17.18
N PRO A 19 3.97 4.96 17.50
CA PRO A 19 4.00 3.59 16.97
C PRO A 19 2.83 2.73 17.44
N ILE A 20 2.40 1.79 16.57
CA ILE A 20 1.39 0.79 16.88
C ILE A 20 2.03 -0.60 16.71
N THR A 21 1.85 -1.45 17.69
CA THR A 21 2.37 -2.82 17.68
C THR A 21 1.28 -3.82 17.27
N ALA A 22 1.67 -5.00 16.79
CA ALA A 22 0.73 -6.06 16.46
C ALA A 22 -0.13 -6.49 17.68
N ASP A 23 0.44 -6.44 18.89
CA ASP A 23 -0.26 -6.78 20.12
C ASP A 23 -1.38 -5.77 20.44
N GLU A 24 -1.17 -4.48 20.19
CA GLU A 24 -2.19 -3.44 20.35
C GLU A 24 -3.34 -3.57 19.34
N LEU A 25 -3.08 -4.22 18.22
CA LEU A 25 -4.08 -4.49 17.17
C LEU A 25 -4.82 -5.81 17.39
N ALA A 26 -4.43 -6.60 18.38
CA ALA A 26 -5.06 -7.90 18.64
C ALA A 26 -6.57 -7.76 18.89
N GLY A 27 -7.36 -8.58 18.20
CA GLY A 27 -8.83 -8.54 18.28
C GLY A 27 -9.49 -7.46 17.40
N SER A 28 -8.71 -6.62 16.72
CA SER A 28 -9.20 -5.64 15.75
C SER A 28 -9.18 -6.19 14.32
N VAL A 29 -10.11 -5.72 13.50
CA VAL A 29 -9.98 -5.82 12.04
C VAL A 29 -9.05 -4.71 11.58
N VAL A 30 -8.00 -5.03 10.82
CA VAL A 30 -7.00 -4.05 10.41
C VAL A 30 -7.01 -3.90 8.89
N LEU A 31 -7.22 -2.67 8.43
CA LEU A 31 -7.11 -2.29 7.02
C LEU A 31 -5.87 -1.42 6.84
N VAL A 32 -4.90 -1.90 6.07
CA VAL A 32 -3.72 -1.13 5.70
C VAL A 32 -3.91 -0.57 4.29
N GLU A 33 -4.00 0.75 4.19
CA GLU A 33 -4.06 1.46 2.91
C GLU A 33 -2.66 1.86 2.48
N VAL A 34 -2.14 1.17 1.47
CA VAL A 34 -0.80 1.41 0.92
C VAL A 34 -0.89 2.42 -0.21
N PHE A 35 -0.18 3.53 -0.05
CA PHE A 35 -0.24 4.65 -0.97
C PHE A 35 1.12 5.29 -1.23
N GLN A 36 1.23 6.10 -2.27
CA GLN A 36 2.36 7.00 -2.49
C GLN A 36 1.87 8.45 -2.44
N VAL A 37 2.72 9.36 -1.95
CA VAL A 37 2.36 10.79 -1.92
C VAL A 37 2.23 11.38 -3.32
N ASN A 38 2.94 10.80 -4.30
CA ASN A 38 2.84 11.14 -5.73
C ASN A 38 1.92 10.17 -6.50
N CYS A 39 0.74 9.85 -5.95
CA CYS A 39 -0.23 8.92 -6.54
C CYS A 39 -1.62 9.56 -6.61
N PRO A 40 -2.02 10.16 -7.72
CA PRO A 40 -3.35 10.80 -7.87
C PRO A 40 -4.51 9.89 -7.48
N GLY A 41 -4.50 8.62 -7.92
CA GLY A 41 -5.56 7.65 -7.62
C GLY A 41 -5.73 7.39 -6.13
N CYS A 42 -4.65 7.44 -5.36
CA CYS A 42 -4.70 7.29 -3.92
C CYS A 42 -5.53 8.39 -3.26
N PHE A 43 -5.34 9.63 -3.70
CA PHE A 43 -6.01 10.81 -3.13
C PHE A 43 -7.40 11.07 -3.69
N LEU A 44 -7.64 10.65 -4.95
CA LEU A 44 -8.95 10.78 -5.58
C LEU A 44 -9.96 9.74 -5.06
N TYR A 45 -9.50 8.54 -4.70
CA TYR A 45 -10.42 7.42 -4.45
C TYR A 45 -10.22 6.74 -3.10
N THR A 46 -9.03 6.16 -2.83
CA THR A 46 -8.89 5.22 -1.72
C THR A 46 -8.73 5.89 -0.36
N LEU A 47 -7.93 6.94 -0.23
CA LEU A 47 -7.79 7.65 1.04
C LEU A 47 -9.10 8.31 1.50
N PRO A 48 -9.89 8.99 0.64
CA PRO A 48 -11.22 9.47 1.02
C PRO A 48 -12.17 8.35 1.46
N LYS A 49 -12.13 7.19 0.78
CA LYS A 49 -12.92 6.02 1.16
C LYS A 49 -12.46 5.44 2.50
N ALA A 50 -11.16 5.37 2.75
CA ALA A 50 -10.61 4.93 4.03
C ALA A 50 -11.05 5.83 5.19
N ILE A 51 -11.11 7.14 4.98
CA ILE A 51 -11.66 8.09 5.97
C ILE A 51 -13.10 7.73 6.30
N GLN A 52 -13.96 7.51 5.29
CA GLN A 52 -15.37 7.13 5.49
C GLN A 52 -15.50 5.79 6.23
N LEU A 53 -14.66 4.80 5.91
CA LEU A 53 -14.64 3.51 6.59
C LEU A 53 -14.22 3.67 8.05
N HIS A 54 -13.20 4.49 8.32
CA HIS A 54 -12.75 4.80 9.68
C HIS A 54 -13.89 5.41 10.50
N GLU A 55 -14.51 6.47 10.01
CA GLU A 55 -15.64 7.15 10.70
C GLU A 55 -16.79 6.19 11.01
N LYS A 56 -17.09 5.27 10.08
CA LYS A 56 -18.23 4.35 10.20
C LYS A 56 -17.95 3.15 11.12
N TYR A 57 -16.69 2.68 11.21
CA TYR A 57 -16.41 1.38 11.81
C TYR A 57 -15.36 1.39 12.92
N GLN A 58 -14.69 2.49 13.24
CA GLN A 58 -13.68 2.55 14.29
C GLN A 58 -14.22 2.05 15.65
N GLU A 59 -15.45 2.46 16.03
CA GLU A 59 -16.10 2.04 17.27
C GLU A 59 -16.55 0.57 17.24
N LYS A 60 -16.55 -0.05 16.05
CA LYS A 60 -16.87 -1.47 15.88
C LYS A 60 -15.63 -2.37 15.82
N GLY A 61 -14.45 -1.77 16.01
CA GLY A 61 -13.18 -2.47 16.06
C GLY A 61 -12.45 -2.54 14.71
N LEU A 62 -12.71 -1.60 13.78
CA LEU A 62 -11.86 -1.38 12.61
C LEU A 62 -10.73 -0.42 12.98
N VAL A 63 -9.50 -0.84 12.73
CA VAL A 63 -8.32 0.02 12.75
C VAL A 63 -7.83 0.21 11.33
N ILE A 64 -7.57 1.45 10.94
CA ILE A 64 -6.96 1.76 9.64
C ILE A 64 -5.55 2.29 9.86
N ILE A 65 -4.63 1.84 9.02
CA ILE A 65 -3.24 2.31 8.95
C ILE A 65 -2.99 2.80 7.52
N GLY A 66 -2.62 4.06 7.37
CA GLY A 66 -2.07 4.57 6.12
C GLY A 66 -0.59 4.27 6.03
N LEU A 67 -0.18 3.44 5.09
CA LEU A 67 1.22 3.08 4.86
C LEU A 67 1.72 3.71 3.57
N ALA A 68 2.47 4.81 3.68
CA ALA A 68 3.12 5.39 2.53
C ALA A 68 4.31 4.51 2.11
N THR A 69 4.47 4.28 0.82
CA THR A 69 5.56 3.48 0.26
C THR A 69 6.27 4.21 -0.88
N ALA A 70 7.37 3.66 -1.37
CA ALA A 70 8.06 4.15 -2.56
C ALA A 70 8.64 2.97 -3.34
N PHE A 71 8.08 2.67 -4.50
CA PHE A 71 8.61 1.71 -5.47
C PHE A 71 9.01 2.38 -6.79
N GLU A 72 8.64 3.65 -6.96
CA GLU A 72 8.99 4.55 -8.06
C GLU A 72 9.01 6.01 -7.56
N ASP A 73 9.45 6.96 -8.38
CA ASP A 73 9.48 8.39 -8.05
C ASP A 73 10.09 8.65 -6.65
N TYR A 74 11.22 8.03 -6.35
CA TYR A 74 11.86 8.07 -5.03
C TYR A 74 12.22 9.48 -4.56
N ASP A 75 12.35 10.42 -5.48
CA ASP A 75 12.57 11.85 -5.21
C ASP A 75 11.31 12.56 -4.70
N LYS A 76 10.13 12.00 -4.95
CA LYS A 76 8.83 12.53 -4.55
C LYS A 76 8.20 11.75 -3.40
N ASN A 77 8.29 10.42 -3.44
CA ASN A 77 7.71 9.53 -2.44
C ASN A 77 8.64 9.42 -1.21
N THR A 78 8.88 10.56 -0.56
CA THR A 78 9.81 10.71 0.58
C THR A 78 9.08 10.85 1.90
N LEU A 79 9.78 10.52 2.99
CA LEU A 79 9.28 10.77 4.35
C LEU A 79 9.01 12.26 4.61
N GLU A 80 9.79 13.16 4.03
CA GLU A 80 9.59 14.61 4.17
C GLU A 80 8.27 15.05 3.53
N ASN A 81 8.01 14.63 2.29
CA ASN A 81 6.75 14.93 1.60
C ASN A 81 5.54 14.29 2.29
N LEU A 82 5.71 13.08 2.86
CA LEU A 82 4.67 12.47 3.69
C LEU A 82 4.35 13.30 4.93
N ARG A 83 5.38 13.80 5.62
CA ARG A 83 5.19 14.68 6.78
C ARG A 83 4.48 15.98 6.41
N LEU A 84 4.88 16.61 5.33
CA LEU A 84 4.22 17.83 4.83
C LEU A 84 2.75 17.56 4.54
N MET A 85 2.43 16.49 3.81
CA MET A 85 1.05 16.13 3.50
C MET A 85 0.21 15.90 4.77
N VAL A 86 0.72 15.14 5.73
CA VAL A 86 -0.02 14.84 6.97
C VAL A 86 -0.22 16.09 7.83
N GLN A 87 0.83 16.92 7.98
CA GLN A 87 0.79 18.08 8.88
C GLN A 87 0.07 19.29 8.29
N THR A 88 0.29 19.56 7.01
CA THR A 88 -0.15 20.82 6.39
C THR A 88 -1.19 20.61 5.28
N GLY A 89 -1.35 19.40 4.76
CA GLY A 89 -2.19 19.09 3.61
C GLY A 89 -1.55 19.44 2.27
N ASP A 90 -0.27 19.78 2.26
CA ASP A 90 0.46 20.02 1.03
C ASP A 90 0.59 18.71 0.24
N VAL A 91 0.31 18.76 -1.04
CA VAL A 91 0.48 17.65 -1.99
C VAL A 91 1.41 18.07 -3.11
N ILE A 92 2.05 17.09 -3.74
CA ILE A 92 3.13 17.34 -4.69
C ILE A 92 2.91 16.65 -6.02
N GLY A 93 3.71 17.00 -7.00
CA GLY A 93 3.87 16.27 -8.27
C GLY A 93 2.55 16.05 -9.02
N GLU A 94 2.33 14.81 -9.46
CA GLU A 94 1.15 14.43 -10.21
C GLU A 94 -0.12 14.47 -9.34
N THR A 95 0.00 14.19 -8.04
CA THR A 95 -1.11 14.35 -7.09
C THR A 95 -1.60 15.79 -7.05
N PHE A 96 -0.70 16.76 -6.90
CA PHE A 96 -1.07 18.18 -6.91
C PHE A 96 -1.75 18.58 -8.23
N LYS A 97 -1.18 18.17 -9.37
CA LYS A 97 -1.74 18.49 -10.69
C LYS A 97 -3.17 17.95 -10.85
N ALA A 98 -3.36 16.67 -10.53
CA ALA A 98 -4.66 16.03 -10.67
C ALA A 98 -5.71 16.67 -9.75
N LEU A 99 -5.39 16.80 -8.45
CA LEU A 99 -6.34 17.38 -7.49
C LEU A 99 -6.67 18.85 -7.80
N SER A 100 -5.71 19.64 -8.30
CA SER A 100 -5.95 20.99 -8.78
C SER A 100 -6.90 21.00 -9.98
N GLN A 101 -6.69 20.10 -10.94
CA GLN A 101 -7.54 19.96 -12.12
C GLN A 101 -9.00 19.60 -11.76
N TYR A 102 -9.18 18.76 -10.74
CA TYR A 102 -10.51 18.37 -10.25
C TYR A 102 -11.11 19.36 -9.23
N GLY A 103 -10.41 20.44 -8.89
CA GLY A 103 -10.89 21.45 -7.92
C GLY A 103 -11.01 20.90 -6.49
N MET A 104 -10.17 19.91 -6.13
CA MET A 104 -10.21 19.23 -4.82
C MET A 104 -9.21 19.82 -3.82
N LEU A 105 -8.56 20.92 -4.15
CA LEU A 105 -7.67 21.63 -3.25
C LEU A 105 -8.26 23.00 -2.90
N LYS A 106 -8.09 23.39 -1.64
CA LYS A 106 -8.37 24.73 -1.15
C LYS A 106 -7.05 25.43 -0.81
N ASP A 107 -6.81 26.57 -1.40
CA ASP A 107 -5.54 27.29 -1.28
C ASP A 107 -4.32 26.39 -1.58
N GLY A 108 -4.47 25.46 -2.55
CA GLY A 108 -3.43 24.53 -2.95
C GLY A 108 -3.22 23.32 -2.01
N LYS A 109 -4.07 23.11 -1.01
CA LYS A 109 -3.96 22.08 0.03
C LYS A 109 -5.20 21.20 0.11
N LEU A 110 -5.00 19.98 0.66
CA LEU A 110 -6.12 19.10 1.01
C LEU A 110 -6.99 19.74 2.09
N GLU A 111 -8.32 19.73 1.89
CA GLU A 111 -9.27 20.19 2.91
C GLU A 111 -9.49 19.16 4.03
N TRP A 112 -9.18 17.90 3.78
CA TRP A 112 -9.31 16.80 4.73
C TRP A 112 -7.95 16.37 5.30
N ARG A 113 -8.01 15.65 6.40
CA ARG A 113 -6.86 15.04 7.06
C ARG A 113 -7.14 13.56 7.28
N LEU A 114 -6.10 12.75 7.32
CA LEU A 114 -6.22 11.35 7.67
C LEU A 114 -6.49 11.23 9.18
N PRO A 115 -7.63 10.63 9.61
CA PRO A 115 -7.99 10.54 11.03
C PRO A 115 -7.36 9.32 11.73
N PHE A 116 -6.54 8.54 11.04
CA PHE A 116 -5.93 7.31 11.50
C PHE A 116 -4.40 7.39 11.50
N ALA A 117 -3.75 6.34 12.01
CA ALA A 117 -2.30 6.26 12.06
C ALA A 117 -1.68 6.22 10.65
N VAL A 118 -0.57 6.92 10.49
CA VAL A 118 0.16 7.01 9.21
C VAL A 118 1.65 6.81 9.44
N GLY A 119 2.25 5.94 8.63
CA GLY A 119 3.68 5.70 8.64
C GLY A 119 4.26 5.51 7.23
N MET A 120 5.58 5.46 7.19
CA MET A 120 6.35 5.18 5.98
C MET A 120 6.79 3.73 5.99
N ASP A 121 6.59 3.01 4.89
CA ASP A 121 7.14 1.67 4.67
C ASP A 121 8.66 1.69 4.77
N ARG A 122 9.26 0.59 5.15
CA ARG A 122 10.71 0.48 5.19
C ARG A 122 11.27 0.34 3.78
N VAL A 123 11.86 1.44 3.30
CA VAL A 123 12.48 1.52 1.99
C VAL A 123 13.99 1.45 2.15
N VAL A 124 14.61 0.42 1.62
CA VAL A 124 16.06 0.14 1.72
C VAL A 124 16.68 0.00 0.34
N SER A 125 18.00 0.15 0.27
CA SER A 125 18.71 -0.11 -0.98
C SER A 125 18.57 -1.57 -1.39
N GLU A 126 18.27 -1.82 -2.67
CA GLU A 126 18.28 -3.15 -3.25
C GLU A 126 19.74 -3.58 -3.44
N THR A 127 20.14 -4.62 -2.74
CA THR A 127 21.53 -5.11 -2.77
C THR A 127 21.62 -6.56 -3.28
N GLU A 128 20.48 -7.24 -3.45
CA GLU A 128 20.47 -8.61 -3.93
C GLU A 128 20.80 -8.68 -5.42
N PRO A 129 21.72 -9.55 -5.84
CA PRO A 129 22.06 -9.71 -7.25
C PRO A 129 20.83 -10.20 -8.05
N VAL A 130 20.76 -9.76 -9.30
CA VAL A 130 19.74 -10.22 -10.25
C VAL A 130 20.16 -11.58 -10.81
N THR A 131 19.70 -12.64 -10.15
CA THR A 131 19.92 -14.02 -10.60
C THR A 131 18.74 -14.51 -11.44
N ASP A 132 18.97 -15.51 -12.30
CA ASP A 132 17.89 -16.10 -13.12
C ASP A 132 16.80 -16.74 -12.22
N GLU A 133 17.17 -17.26 -11.06
CA GLU A 133 16.22 -17.77 -10.06
C GLU A 133 15.34 -16.65 -9.50
N LYS A 134 15.93 -15.49 -9.15
CA LYS A 134 15.18 -14.31 -8.70
C LYS A 134 14.23 -13.80 -9.79
N VAL A 135 14.70 -13.76 -11.04
CA VAL A 135 13.90 -13.35 -12.19
C VAL A 135 12.70 -14.28 -12.38
N LEU A 136 12.91 -15.59 -12.33
CA LEU A 136 11.84 -16.59 -12.49
C LEU A 136 10.82 -16.53 -11.34
N ARG A 137 11.31 -16.40 -10.09
CA ARG A 137 10.44 -16.23 -8.92
C ARG A 137 9.56 -15.00 -9.08
N TYR A 138 10.14 -13.86 -9.46
CA TYR A 138 9.42 -12.61 -9.69
C TYR A 138 8.38 -12.73 -10.81
N ALA A 139 8.74 -13.38 -11.93
CA ALA A 139 7.82 -13.62 -13.05
C ALA A 139 6.57 -14.42 -12.60
N ARG A 140 6.74 -15.47 -11.81
CA ARG A 140 5.65 -16.31 -11.30
C ARG A 140 4.79 -15.60 -10.25
N GLU A 141 5.41 -14.78 -9.41
CA GLU A 141 4.72 -14.04 -8.36
C GLU A 141 3.81 -12.95 -8.93
N PHE A 142 4.30 -12.19 -9.91
CA PHE A 142 3.55 -11.08 -10.52
C PHE A 142 2.69 -11.48 -11.71
N LEU A 143 2.92 -12.65 -12.31
CA LEU A 143 2.11 -13.21 -13.39
C LEU A 143 1.71 -14.65 -13.09
N PRO A 144 0.60 -14.89 -12.37
CA PRO A 144 0.16 -16.24 -11.99
C PRO A 144 -0.04 -17.20 -13.17
N THR A 145 -0.26 -16.66 -14.38
CA THR A 145 -0.41 -17.45 -15.61
C THR A 145 0.92 -17.73 -16.32
N TYR A 146 2.08 -17.35 -15.73
CA TYR A 146 3.39 -17.46 -16.36
C TYR A 146 3.68 -18.87 -16.88
N ASP A 147 3.44 -19.92 -16.09
CA ASP A 147 3.73 -21.30 -16.45
C ASP A 147 2.78 -21.85 -17.56
N ALA A 148 1.71 -21.13 -17.88
CA ALA A 148 0.78 -21.46 -18.97
C ALA A 148 1.12 -20.74 -20.31
N LEU A 149 2.10 -19.85 -20.31
CA LEU A 149 2.56 -19.13 -21.49
C LEU A 149 3.38 -20.04 -22.41
N SER A 150 3.46 -19.72 -23.71
CA SER A 150 4.41 -20.36 -24.63
C SER A 150 5.84 -20.02 -24.26
N ASP A 151 6.81 -20.84 -24.69
CA ASP A 151 8.24 -20.63 -24.41
C ASP A 151 8.72 -19.24 -24.86
N GLU A 152 8.27 -18.76 -26.02
CA GLU A 152 8.59 -17.43 -26.53
C GLU A 152 8.04 -16.30 -25.63
N GLN A 153 6.81 -16.47 -25.15
CA GLN A 153 6.19 -15.51 -24.23
C GLN A 153 6.88 -15.53 -22.85
N GLN A 154 7.24 -16.70 -22.35
CA GLN A 154 7.99 -16.84 -21.10
C GLN A 154 9.35 -16.11 -21.21
N GLN A 155 10.09 -16.29 -22.29
CA GLN A 155 11.38 -15.61 -22.51
C GLN A 155 11.21 -14.08 -22.59
N ALA A 156 10.16 -13.59 -23.23
CA ALA A 156 9.87 -12.16 -23.27
C ALA A 156 9.59 -11.60 -21.86
N VAL A 157 8.78 -12.30 -21.06
CA VAL A 157 8.50 -11.92 -19.65
C VAL A 157 9.78 -11.94 -18.82
N LEU A 158 10.59 -12.98 -18.89
CA LEU A 158 11.86 -13.07 -18.16
C LEU A 158 12.80 -11.91 -18.51
N SER A 159 12.89 -11.57 -19.80
CA SER A 159 13.70 -10.44 -20.26
C SER A 159 13.21 -9.11 -19.68
N GLN A 160 11.89 -8.87 -19.67
CA GLN A 160 11.30 -7.65 -19.08
C GLN A 160 11.54 -7.59 -17.57
N VAL A 161 11.31 -8.69 -16.86
CA VAL A 161 11.54 -8.77 -15.41
C VAL A 161 13.03 -8.56 -15.08
N LYS A 162 13.93 -9.15 -15.84
CA LYS A 162 15.38 -8.97 -15.67
C LYS A 162 15.81 -7.52 -15.84
N ASN A 163 15.30 -6.85 -16.86
CA ASN A 163 15.55 -5.43 -17.10
C ASN A 163 14.98 -4.53 -15.98
N TYR A 164 13.77 -4.83 -15.52
CA TYR A 164 13.16 -4.13 -14.38
C TYR A 164 14.02 -4.29 -13.12
N LEU A 165 14.37 -5.52 -12.74
CA LEU A 165 15.17 -5.79 -11.55
C LEU A 165 16.57 -5.18 -11.63
N ALA A 166 17.18 -5.12 -12.83
CA ALA A 166 18.49 -4.51 -13.02
C ALA A 166 18.48 -2.97 -12.81
N GLN A 167 17.34 -2.33 -13.03
CA GLN A 167 17.17 -0.88 -12.83
C GLN A 167 16.68 -0.53 -11.43
N LYS A 168 16.20 -1.52 -10.68
CA LYS A 168 15.63 -1.33 -9.36
C LYS A 168 16.75 -1.07 -8.34
N THR A 169 16.78 0.12 -7.78
CA THR A 169 17.78 0.56 -6.81
C THR A 169 17.33 0.49 -5.37
N MET A 170 16.01 0.42 -5.15
CA MET A 170 15.38 0.44 -3.83
C MET A 170 14.36 -0.67 -3.70
N LYS A 171 14.11 -1.09 -2.46
CA LYS A 171 13.13 -2.10 -2.08
C LYS A 171 12.26 -1.57 -0.95
N ALA A 172 10.95 -1.57 -1.15
CA ALA A 172 9.97 -1.27 -0.12
C ALA A 172 9.48 -2.59 0.49
N GLU A 173 9.77 -2.82 1.77
CA GLU A 173 9.64 -4.15 2.37
C GLU A 173 8.21 -4.67 2.41
N THR A 174 7.24 -3.87 2.85
CA THR A 174 5.83 -4.29 2.87
C THR A 174 5.29 -4.44 1.46
N PHE A 175 5.56 -3.47 0.59
CA PHE A 175 5.11 -3.49 -0.80
C PHE A 175 5.51 -4.80 -1.50
N GLU A 176 6.76 -5.24 -1.33
CA GLU A 176 7.24 -6.47 -1.96
C GLU A 176 6.81 -7.74 -1.25
N ARG A 177 6.78 -7.73 0.09
CA ARG A 177 6.37 -8.90 0.86
C ARG A 177 4.94 -9.33 0.53
N PHE A 178 4.06 -8.37 0.28
CA PHE A 178 2.67 -8.63 -0.13
C PHE A 178 2.47 -8.68 -1.64
N ALA A 179 3.55 -8.66 -2.44
CA ALA A 179 3.53 -8.70 -3.90
C ALA A 179 2.56 -7.66 -4.51
N LEU A 180 2.57 -6.44 -3.96
CA LEU A 180 1.69 -5.38 -4.42
C LEU A 180 2.04 -4.95 -5.85
N GLN A 181 1.03 -4.71 -6.68
CA GLN A 181 1.21 -4.40 -8.09
C GLN A 181 1.32 -2.90 -8.38
N GLY A 182 1.07 -2.07 -7.39
CA GLY A 182 1.07 -0.62 -7.50
C GLY A 182 0.36 0.05 -6.32
N THR A 183 0.10 1.33 -6.46
CA THR A 183 -0.73 2.09 -5.52
C THR A 183 -1.88 2.79 -6.24
N PRO A 184 -3.04 2.91 -5.59
CA PRO A 184 -3.36 2.44 -4.23
C PRO A 184 -3.48 0.91 -4.14
N SER A 185 -3.09 0.35 -2.99
CA SER A 185 -3.37 -1.03 -2.63
C SER A 185 -3.91 -1.11 -1.20
N SER A 186 -4.73 -2.11 -0.93
CA SER A 186 -5.30 -2.34 0.41
C SER A 186 -4.99 -3.75 0.87
N ILE A 187 -4.62 -3.89 2.15
CA ILE A 187 -4.35 -5.18 2.80
C ILE A 187 -5.29 -5.29 3.99
N LEU A 188 -6.14 -6.32 4.01
CA LEU A 188 -7.13 -6.53 5.07
C LEU A 188 -6.79 -7.74 5.93
N PHE A 189 -6.74 -7.53 7.23
CA PHE A 189 -6.57 -8.58 8.24
C PHE A 189 -7.80 -8.71 9.13
N ASP A 190 -8.14 -9.93 9.50
CA ASP A 190 -9.21 -10.20 10.45
C ASP A 190 -8.76 -10.00 11.90
N ARG A 191 -9.69 -10.23 12.86
CA ARG A 191 -9.44 -10.10 14.31
C ARG A 191 -8.35 -11.03 14.86
N LYS A 192 -7.97 -12.07 14.10
CA LYS A 192 -6.87 -13.00 14.44
C LYS A 192 -5.54 -12.59 13.81
N GLY A 193 -5.51 -11.43 13.15
CA GLY A 193 -4.35 -10.95 12.40
C GLY A 193 -4.03 -11.76 11.15
N GLN A 194 -4.98 -12.56 10.65
CA GLN A 194 -4.82 -13.35 9.44
C GLN A 194 -5.21 -12.54 8.20
N LEU A 195 -4.42 -12.66 7.15
CA LEU A 195 -4.69 -12.01 5.87
C LEU A 195 -6.01 -12.51 5.27
N ARG A 196 -6.88 -11.57 4.89
CA ARG A 196 -8.19 -11.84 4.28
C ARG A 196 -8.27 -11.37 2.84
N ASP A 197 -7.61 -10.26 2.53
CA ASP A 197 -7.63 -9.69 1.18
C ASP A 197 -6.38 -8.85 0.92
N VAL A 198 -5.91 -8.89 -0.33
CA VAL A 198 -4.95 -7.95 -0.90
C VAL A 198 -5.52 -7.48 -2.22
N SER A 199 -5.78 -6.19 -2.34
CA SER A 199 -6.40 -5.62 -3.51
C SER A 199 -5.62 -4.42 -4.05
N PHE A 200 -5.71 -4.21 -5.37
CA PHE A 200 -5.08 -3.12 -6.09
C PHE A 200 -6.13 -2.22 -6.74
N GLY A 201 -5.91 -0.92 -6.69
CA GLY A 201 -6.80 0.06 -7.28
C GLY A 201 -8.06 0.33 -6.45
N GLN A 202 -9.09 0.83 -7.11
CA GLN A 202 -10.39 1.08 -6.49
C GLN A 202 -11.20 -0.22 -6.39
N VAL A 203 -11.50 -0.65 -5.16
CA VAL A 203 -12.24 -1.89 -4.89
C VAL A 203 -13.65 -1.57 -4.42
N GLU A 204 -14.66 -1.92 -5.22
CA GLU A 204 -16.07 -1.63 -4.89
C GLU A 204 -16.55 -2.41 -3.65
N HIS A 205 -16.10 -3.65 -3.49
CA HIS A 205 -16.56 -4.56 -2.42
C HIS A 205 -15.73 -4.46 -1.13
N GLN A 206 -14.76 -3.54 -1.02
CA GLN A 206 -13.90 -3.39 0.17
C GLN A 206 -14.71 -3.21 1.46
N GLN A 207 -15.76 -2.37 1.43
CA GLN A 207 -16.62 -2.19 2.59
C GLN A 207 -17.30 -3.50 3.02
N SER A 208 -17.79 -4.29 2.08
CA SER A 208 -18.42 -5.58 2.37
C SER A 208 -17.45 -6.57 3.01
N LEU A 209 -16.19 -6.60 2.57
CA LEU A 209 -15.14 -7.42 3.17
C LEU A 209 -14.84 -6.99 4.62
N VAL A 210 -14.74 -5.68 4.86
CA VAL A 210 -14.57 -5.13 6.22
C VAL A 210 -15.75 -5.54 7.11
N GLU A 211 -16.98 -5.38 6.64
CA GLU A 211 -18.19 -5.77 7.39
C GLU A 211 -18.22 -7.27 7.72
N GLN A 212 -17.81 -8.13 6.78
CA GLN A 212 -17.69 -9.57 7.00
C GLN A 212 -16.65 -9.90 8.08
N CYS A 213 -15.49 -9.25 8.07
CA CYS A 213 -14.46 -9.45 9.09
C CYS A 213 -14.92 -8.95 10.47
N LEU A 214 -15.63 -7.81 10.52
CA LEU A 214 -16.17 -7.25 11.76
C LEU A 214 -17.27 -8.13 12.38
N ALA A 215 -18.05 -8.83 11.57
CA ALA A 215 -19.12 -9.73 12.02
C ALA A 215 -18.59 -11.07 12.58
N GLN A 216 -17.34 -11.44 12.30
CA GLN A 216 -16.74 -12.66 12.82
C GLN A 216 -16.40 -12.47 14.32
N ALA A 217 -16.69 -13.51 15.13
CA ALA A 217 -16.22 -13.54 16.49
C ALA A 217 -14.69 -13.62 16.52
N GLY A 218 -14.07 -12.88 17.42
CA GLY A 218 -12.62 -12.86 17.61
C GLY A 218 -12.06 -14.18 18.17
#